data_1227798bf05f95c6b3c61b10934f319d
#
_entry.id   1227798bf05f95c6b3c61b10934f319d
#
_cell.length_a   1.000
_cell.length_b   1.000
_cell.length_c   1.000
_cell.angle_alpha   90.00
_cell.angle_beta   90.00
_cell.angle_gamma   90.00
#
_symmetry.space_group_name_H-M   'P 1'
#
loop_
_entity.id
_entity.type
_entity.pdbx_description
1 polymer ?
#
loop_
_entity_poly.entity_id
_entity_poly.type
_entity_poly.pdbx_seq_one_letter_code
_entity_poly.pdbx_strand_id
1 'polypeptide(L)'
;LHLCDRRQRQMCIRDSYIEVTKSNISLVPDRYIRKQTLTNGERYVTEELKKLENELLGAEEKVINLEYNAFCEIREIIEKQLLRIQRTADIVATLDVLNSFAIVAEDMNYCMPIVDNSGIIDIKGGRHPVIEKILPSGEFVDNDTYLDKEDNRFSIITGPNMAGKSTYMRQVALITLMAQCGSFVPATFARLGVVDKIFTRIGASDDLSMGQSTFMVEMMEVATILKEATQNSLVILDEIGRGTSTYDGLSIAWAVAELSLIHI
;
A
#
# COMPACT_ATOMS: atom_id res chain seq x y z
N LEU A 1 -18.87 2.26 -30.35
CA LEU A 1 -20.04 2.01 -31.24
C LEU A 1 -21.38 2.31 -30.55
N HIS A 2 -21.56 2.01 -29.26
CA HIS A 2 -22.83 2.23 -28.54
C HIS A 2 -23.13 3.68 -28.18
N LEU A 3 -22.13 4.56 -28.03
CA LEU A 3 -22.34 5.96 -27.69
C LEU A 3 -22.83 6.84 -28.85
N CYS A 4 -22.43 6.52 -30.09
CA CYS A 4 -22.92 7.21 -31.29
C CYS A 4 -24.39 6.88 -31.57
N ASP A 5 -24.79 5.63 -31.34
CA ASP A 5 -26.17 5.17 -31.60
C ASP A 5 -27.17 5.80 -30.63
N ARG A 6 -26.80 6.04 -29.36
CA ARG A 6 -27.65 6.78 -28.39
C ARG A 6 -27.84 8.25 -28.78
N ARG A 7 -26.78 8.95 -29.22
CA ARG A 7 -26.90 10.35 -29.66
C ARG A 7 -27.72 10.49 -30.93
N GLN A 8 -27.61 9.57 -31.89
CA GLN A 8 -28.45 9.58 -33.09
C GLN A 8 -29.93 9.32 -32.78
N ARG A 9 -30.26 8.42 -31.86
CA ARG A 9 -31.63 8.19 -31.40
C ARG A 9 -32.22 9.40 -30.69
N GLN A 10 -31.46 10.10 -29.86
CA GLN A 10 -31.91 11.34 -29.19
C GLN A 10 -32.15 12.48 -30.18
N MET A 11 -31.34 12.61 -31.24
CA MET A 11 -31.58 13.62 -32.30
C MET A 11 -32.84 13.31 -33.13
N CYS A 12 -33.15 12.04 -33.38
CA CYS A 12 -34.36 11.64 -34.11
C CYS A 12 -35.66 11.87 -33.30
N ILE A 13 -35.61 11.80 -31.97
CA ILE A 13 -36.78 12.00 -31.10
C ILE A 13 -37.14 13.48 -30.96
N ARG A 14 -36.17 14.39 -31.00
CA ARG A 14 -36.40 15.83 -30.80
C ARG A 14 -37.08 16.56 -31.97
N ASP A 15 -37.11 15.95 -33.15
CA ASP A 15 -37.71 16.53 -34.35
C ASP A 15 -38.55 15.50 -35.10
N SER A 16 -39.57 14.97 -34.42
CA SER A 16 -40.49 14.01 -35.03
C SER A 16 -41.38 14.73 -36.07
N TYR A 17 -41.38 14.22 -37.29
CA TYR A 17 -42.19 14.74 -38.36
C TYR A 17 -42.56 13.64 -39.35
N ILE A 18 -43.64 13.91 -40.10
CA ILE A 18 -44.09 13.10 -41.24
C ILE A 18 -43.64 13.81 -42.51
N GLU A 19 -42.75 13.23 -43.30
CA GLU A 19 -42.28 13.81 -44.53
C GLU A 19 -43.15 13.32 -45.70
N VAL A 20 -43.73 14.26 -46.47
CA VAL A 20 -44.55 13.97 -47.65
C VAL A 20 -43.90 14.61 -48.86
N THR A 21 -43.68 13.78 -49.93
CA THR A 21 -43.09 14.25 -51.17
C THR A 21 -44.07 15.15 -51.94
N LYS A 22 -43.54 16.07 -52.78
CA LYS A 22 -44.35 17.03 -53.54
C LYS A 22 -45.49 16.41 -54.36
N SER A 23 -45.28 15.21 -54.89
CA SER A 23 -46.29 14.46 -55.66
C SER A 23 -47.51 14.01 -54.84
N ASN A 24 -47.37 13.94 -53.50
CA ASN A 24 -48.41 13.41 -52.62
C ASN A 24 -49.01 14.49 -51.67
N ILE A 25 -48.67 15.76 -51.84
CA ILE A 25 -49.17 16.88 -51.00
C ILE A 25 -50.70 16.96 -51.08
N SER A 26 -51.29 16.71 -52.20
CA SER A 26 -52.75 16.73 -52.39
C SER A 26 -53.51 15.65 -51.62
N LEU A 27 -52.81 14.65 -51.13
CA LEU A 27 -53.35 13.53 -50.35
C LEU A 27 -53.18 13.73 -48.80
N VAL A 28 -52.61 14.86 -48.41
CA VAL A 28 -52.37 15.14 -46.99
C VAL A 28 -53.68 15.45 -46.31
N PRO A 29 -54.06 14.77 -45.21
CA PRO A 29 -55.26 15.07 -44.45
C PRO A 29 -55.22 16.43 -43.78
N ASP A 30 -56.36 17.10 -43.62
CA ASP A 30 -56.46 18.42 -42.97
C ASP A 30 -55.96 18.47 -41.51
N ARG A 31 -55.89 17.30 -40.84
CA ARG A 31 -55.35 17.19 -39.48
C ARG A 31 -53.82 17.31 -39.38
N TYR A 32 -53.10 17.33 -40.54
CA TYR A 32 -51.65 17.46 -40.58
C TYR A 32 -51.28 18.95 -40.58
N ILE A 33 -50.49 19.39 -39.61
CA ILE A 33 -50.01 20.75 -39.48
C ILE A 33 -48.63 20.84 -40.14
N ARG A 34 -48.50 21.67 -41.16
CA ARG A 34 -47.25 21.89 -41.88
C ARG A 34 -46.23 22.56 -40.97
N LYS A 35 -45.05 21.91 -40.77
CA LYS A 35 -43.95 22.43 -39.96
C LYS A 35 -42.86 23.10 -40.80
N GLN A 36 -42.51 22.49 -41.97
CA GLN A 36 -41.41 22.96 -42.80
C GLN A 36 -41.63 22.56 -44.27
N THR A 37 -41.26 23.47 -45.21
CA THR A 37 -41.24 23.19 -46.66
C THR A 37 -39.79 22.88 -47.05
N LEU A 38 -39.59 21.79 -47.76
CA LEU A 38 -38.31 21.34 -48.30
C LEU A 38 -38.31 21.45 -49.85
N THR A 39 -37.14 21.35 -50.45
CA THR A 39 -36.98 21.41 -51.91
C THR A 39 -37.80 20.33 -52.63
N ASN A 40 -37.92 19.12 -52.02
CA ASN A 40 -38.56 17.93 -52.63
C ASN A 40 -39.79 17.42 -51.87
N GLY A 41 -40.26 18.10 -50.80
CA GLY A 41 -41.39 17.68 -50.00
C GLY A 41 -41.75 18.66 -48.90
N GLU A 42 -42.67 18.30 -48.05
CA GLU A 42 -43.09 19.08 -46.89
C GLU A 42 -43.09 18.18 -45.65
N ARG A 43 -42.75 18.77 -44.51
CA ARG A 43 -42.78 18.12 -43.19
C ARG A 43 -44.01 18.55 -42.42
N TYR A 44 -44.69 17.56 -41.90
CA TYR A 44 -45.94 17.74 -41.16
C TYR A 44 -45.82 17.18 -39.77
N VAL A 45 -46.61 17.71 -38.86
CA VAL A 45 -46.75 17.23 -37.49
C VAL A 45 -48.23 17.04 -37.19
N THR A 46 -48.57 16.03 -36.42
CA THR A 46 -49.93 15.84 -35.90
C THR A 46 -49.95 16.10 -34.39
N GLU A 47 -51.12 16.41 -33.81
CA GLU A 47 -51.25 16.56 -32.37
C GLU A 47 -50.91 15.28 -31.59
N GLU A 48 -51.23 14.10 -32.19
CA GLU A 48 -50.91 12.82 -31.64
C GLU A 48 -49.36 12.61 -31.57
N LEU A 49 -48.65 12.98 -32.64
CA LEU A 49 -47.22 12.89 -32.73
C LEU A 49 -46.53 13.81 -31.68
N LYS A 50 -47.05 15.02 -31.49
CA LYS A 50 -46.60 15.96 -30.47
C LYS A 50 -46.82 15.43 -29.03
N LYS A 51 -47.96 14.78 -28.79
CA LYS A 51 -48.24 14.16 -27.49
C LYS A 51 -47.22 13.01 -27.20
N LEU A 52 -47.01 12.13 -28.16
CA LEU A 52 -46.03 11.05 -28.03
C LEU A 52 -44.61 11.57 -27.83
N GLU A 53 -44.22 12.62 -28.56
CA GLU A 53 -42.92 13.28 -28.39
C GLU A 53 -42.73 13.81 -26.96
N ASN A 54 -43.74 14.54 -26.44
CA ASN A 54 -43.73 15.07 -25.09
C ASN A 54 -43.73 13.99 -24.01
N GLU A 55 -44.46 12.90 -24.23
CA GLU A 55 -44.47 11.76 -23.33
C GLU A 55 -43.09 11.04 -23.29
N LEU A 56 -42.46 10.87 -24.45
CA LEU A 56 -41.11 10.25 -24.54
C LEU A 56 -40.05 11.15 -23.87
N LEU A 57 -40.04 12.44 -24.19
CA LEU A 57 -39.10 13.38 -23.56
C LEU A 57 -39.32 13.49 -22.05
N GLY A 58 -40.60 13.57 -21.62
CA GLY A 58 -40.93 13.58 -20.21
C GLY A 58 -40.64 12.23 -19.48
N ALA A 59 -40.67 11.11 -20.20
CA ALA A 59 -40.34 9.83 -19.63
C ALA A 59 -38.83 9.68 -19.34
N GLU A 60 -37.96 10.15 -20.24
CA GLU A 60 -36.51 10.18 -20.00
C GLU A 60 -36.14 11.00 -18.75
N GLU A 61 -36.71 12.20 -18.60
CA GLU A 61 -36.47 13.05 -17.44
C GLU A 61 -37.00 12.41 -16.14
N LYS A 62 -38.16 11.75 -16.21
CA LYS A 62 -38.73 11.02 -15.06
C LYS A 62 -37.86 9.83 -14.65
N VAL A 63 -37.31 9.09 -15.62
CA VAL A 63 -36.42 7.95 -15.34
C VAL A 63 -35.16 8.44 -14.62
N ILE A 64 -34.51 9.49 -15.13
CA ILE A 64 -33.32 10.06 -14.50
C ILE A 64 -33.62 10.53 -13.08
N ASN A 65 -34.74 11.20 -12.86
CA ASN A 65 -35.12 11.67 -11.52
C ASN A 65 -35.44 10.50 -10.57
N LEU A 66 -36.10 9.46 -11.05
CA LEU A 66 -36.37 8.27 -10.24
C LEU A 66 -35.10 7.50 -9.88
N GLU A 67 -34.19 7.34 -10.83
CA GLU A 67 -32.87 6.71 -10.58
C GLU A 67 -32.07 7.53 -9.57
N TYR A 68 -32.04 8.86 -9.69
CA TYR A 68 -31.34 9.71 -8.75
C TYR A 68 -31.94 9.64 -7.34
N ASN A 69 -33.28 9.66 -7.22
CA ASN A 69 -33.94 9.54 -5.94
C ASN A 69 -33.68 8.17 -5.28
N ALA A 70 -33.77 7.08 -6.06
CA ALA A 70 -33.44 5.74 -5.58
C ALA A 70 -31.98 5.62 -5.11
N PHE A 71 -31.06 6.24 -5.86
CA PHE A 71 -29.66 6.32 -5.45
C PHE A 71 -29.49 7.08 -4.11
N CYS A 72 -30.17 8.22 -3.96
CA CYS A 72 -30.14 9.00 -2.72
C CYS A 72 -30.69 8.21 -1.53
N GLU A 73 -31.82 7.51 -1.72
CA GLU A 73 -32.41 6.66 -0.66
C GLU A 73 -31.45 5.55 -0.23
N ILE A 74 -30.83 4.85 -1.18
CA ILE A 74 -29.84 3.80 -0.88
C ILE A 74 -28.63 4.40 -0.13
N ARG A 75 -28.14 5.55 -0.59
CA ARG A 75 -27.03 6.24 0.07
C ARG A 75 -27.37 6.60 1.52
N GLU A 76 -28.56 7.12 1.79
CA GLU A 76 -29.00 7.44 3.16
C GLU A 76 -29.12 6.19 4.05
N ILE A 77 -29.58 5.06 3.49
CA ILE A 77 -29.64 3.79 4.22
C ILE A 77 -28.23 3.32 4.60
N ILE A 78 -27.29 3.41 3.67
CA ILE A 78 -25.88 3.03 3.91
C ILE A 78 -25.24 3.98 4.93
N GLU A 79 -25.49 5.29 4.82
CA GLU A 79 -24.96 6.30 5.74
C GLU A 79 -25.37 6.02 7.19
N LYS A 80 -26.61 5.65 7.42
CA LYS A 80 -27.11 5.26 8.76
C LYS A 80 -26.41 4.01 9.35
N GLN A 81 -25.82 3.18 8.48
CA GLN A 81 -25.09 1.96 8.88
C GLN A 81 -23.55 2.11 8.77
N LEU A 82 -23.06 3.31 8.43
CA LEU A 82 -21.64 3.54 8.12
C LEU A 82 -20.72 3.07 9.25
N LEU A 83 -21.00 3.46 10.47
CA LEU A 83 -20.19 3.06 11.65
C LEU A 83 -20.17 1.54 11.85
N ARG A 84 -21.31 0.87 11.60
CA ARG A 84 -21.37 -0.59 11.68
C ARG A 84 -20.54 -1.26 10.59
N ILE A 85 -20.59 -0.74 9.37
CA ILE A 85 -19.82 -1.25 8.23
C ILE A 85 -18.32 -1.07 8.51
N GLN A 86 -17.90 0.12 8.94
CA GLN A 86 -16.51 0.40 9.29
C GLN A 86 -16.00 -0.54 10.38
N ARG A 87 -16.74 -0.67 11.48
CA ARG A 87 -16.37 -1.57 12.57
C ARG A 87 -16.28 -3.04 12.13
N THR A 88 -17.16 -3.47 11.25
CA THR A 88 -17.10 -4.83 10.70
C THR A 88 -15.86 -5.02 9.82
N ALA A 89 -15.53 -4.02 8.99
CA ALA A 89 -14.33 -4.03 8.16
C ALA A 89 -13.05 -4.11 9.01
N ASP A 90 -12.96 -3.33 10.08
CA ASP A 90 -11.81 -3.33 11.01
C ASP A 90 -11.65 -4.71 11.70
N ILE A 91 -12.76 -5.33 12.12
CA ILE A 91 -12.73 -6.66 12.72
C ILE A 91 -12.27 -7.71 11.71
N VAL A 92 -12.80 -7.67 10.49
CA VAL A 92 -12.41 -8.61 9.42
C VAL A 92 -10.94 -8.42 9.07
N ALA A 93 -10.46 -7.18 8.94
CA ALA A 93 -9.05 -6.89 8.67
C ALA A 93 -8.13 -7.42 9.78
N THR A 94 -8.53 -7.23 11.05
CA THR A 94 -7.79 -7.77 12.20
C THR A 94 -7.72 -9.29 12.18
N LEU A 95 -8.83 -9.96 11.92
CA LEU A 95 -8.89 -11.42 11.83
C LEU A 95 -8.04 -11.95 10.66
N ASP A 96 -8.04 -11.27 9.52
CA ASP A 96 -7.23 -11.66 8.36
C ASP A 96 -5.73 -11.57 8.64
N VAL A 97 -5.29 -10.49 9.29
CA VAL A 97 -3.89 -10.33 9.73
C VAL A 97 -3.48 -11.42 10.72
N LEU A 98 -4.30 -11.66 11.76
CA LEU A 98 -4.00 -12.68 12.77
C LEU A 98 -3.97 -14.09 12.17
N ASN A 99 -4.89 -14.38 11.26
CA ASN A 99 -4.90 -15.66 10.55
C ASN A 99 -3.66 -15.83 9.67
N SER A 100 -3.24 -14.78 8.97
CA SER A 100 -2.01 -14.79 8.15
C SER A 100 -0.77 -15.03 9.00
N PHE A 101 -0.66 -14.38 10.17
CA PHE A 101 0.43 -14.63 11.11
C PHE A 101 0.42 -16.06 11.65
N ALA A 102 -0.76 -16.59 11.98
CA ALA A 102 -0.88 -17.95 12.49
C ALA A 102 -0.44 -19.01 11.45
N ILE A 103 -0.88 -18.88 10.21
CA ILE A 103 -0.49 -19.77 9.11
C ILE A 103 1.02 -19.76 8.92
N VAL A 104 1.62 -18.57 8.82
CA VAL A 104 3.08 -18.46 8.65
C VAL A 104 3.84 -19.03 9.85
N ALA A 105 3.35 -18.79 11.06
CA ALA A 105 3.98 -19.30 12.27
C ALA A 105 3.96 -20.83 12.34
N GLU A 106 2.85 -21.46 11.92
CA GLU A 106 2.72 -22.92 11.85
C GLU A 106 3.60 -23.51 10.75
N ASP A 107 3.52 -22.99 9.54
CA ASP A 107 4.26 -23.46 8.37
C ASP A 107 5.79 -23.37 8.55
N MET A 108 6.26 -22.31 9.21
CA MET A 108 7.68 -22.00 9.36
C MET A 108 8.24 -22.33 10.76
N ASN A 109 7.47 -22.97 11.63
CA ASN A 109 7.85 -23.29 13.00
C ASN A 109 8.39 -22.08 13.76
N TYR A 110 7.64 -20.98 13.79
CA TYR A 110 7.99 -19.78 14.54
C TYR A 110 7.55 -19.92 16.01
N CYS A 111 8.31 -19.33 16.94
CA CYS A 111 7.95 -19.29 18.35
C CYS A 111 7.22 -18.00 18.72
N MET A 112 6.40 -18.07 19.77
CA MET A 112 5.77 -16.90 20.38
C MET A 112 6.82 -16.12 21.18
N PRO A 113 7.14 -14.86 20.83
CA PRO A 113 8.09 -14.05 21.57
C PRO A 113 7.50 -13.54 22.87
N ILE A 114 8.35 -13.37 23.88
CA ILE A 114 8.02 -12.60 25.08
C ILE A 114 8.41 -11.14 24.81
N VAL A 115 7.45 -10.23 24.76
CA VAL A 115 7.72 -8.81 24.56
C VAL A 115 7.46 -8.07 25.88
N ASP A 116 8.50 -7.38 26.39
CA ASP A 116 8.42 -6.67 27.66
C ASP A 116 9.26 -5.36 27.66
N ASN A 117 9.30 -4.67 28.79
CA ASN A 117 10.07 -3.43 28.94
C ASN A 117 11.47 -3.66 29.57
N SER A 118 12.00 -4.86 29.52
CA SER A 118 13.29 -5.19 30.13
C SER A 118 14.47 -4.53 29.44
N GLY A 119 14.34 -4.16 28.18
CA GLY A 119 15.44 -3.68 27.34
C GLY A 119 16.42 -4.77 26.93
N ILE A 120 16.05 -6.05 27.10
CA ILE A 120 16.86 -7.21 26.73
C ILE A 120 16.42 -7.70 25.34
N ILE A 121 17.37 -8.09 24.51
CA ILE A 121 17.17 -8.85 23.29
C ILE A 121 17.86 -10.19 23.49
N ASP A 122 17.09 -11.24 23.79
CA ASP A 122 17.58 -12.61 23.96
C ASP A 122 16.87 -13.51 22.95
N ILE A 123 17.60 -13.92 21.93
CA ILE A 123 17.12 -14.76 20.83
C ILE A 123 17.95 -16.04 20.84
N LYS A 124 17.29 -17.20 20.88
CA LYS A 124 17.93 -18.50 20.75
C LYS A 124 17.48 -19.19 19.47
N GLY A 125 18.44 -19.75 18.75
CA GLY A 125 18.17 -20.41 17.49
C GLY A 125 17.48 -19.51 16.48
N GLY A 126 17.90 -18.22 16.40
CA GLY A 126 17.33 -17.25 15.49
C GLY A 126 17.62 -17.58 14.03
N ARG A 127 16.64 -17.38 13.15
CA ARG A 127 16.74 -17.63 11.71
C ARG A 127 16.34 -16.39 10.93
N HIS A 128 16.86 -16.24 9.72
CA HIS A 128 16.49 -15.11 8.85
C HIS A 128 15.22 -15.46 8.04
N PRO A 129 14.07 -14.79 8.26
CA PRO A 129 12.76 -15.22 7.73
C PRO A 129 12.71 -15.31 6.19
N VAL A 130 13.50 -14.51 5.50
CA VAL A 130 13.54 -14.51 4.03
C VAL A 130 14.52 -15.56 3.51
N ILE A 131 15.72 -15.63 4.10
CA ILE A 131 16.78 -16.49 3.59
C ILE A 131 16.46 -17.96 3.88
N GLU A 132 15.93 -18.30 5.07
CA GLU A 132 15.53 -19.69 5.37
C GLU A 132 14.45 -20.22 4.42
N LYS A 133 13.60 -19.33 3.85
CA LYS A 133 12.59 -19.72 2.87
C LYS A 133 13.18 -19.96 1.47
N ILE A 134 14.29 -19.31 1.13
CA ILE A 134 14.96 -19.44 -0.18
C ILE A 134 15.90 -20.63 -0.20
N LEU A 135 16.54 -20.90 0.92
CA LEU A 135 17.46 -22.05 1.05
C LEU A 135 16.69 -23.37 1.13
N PRO A 136 17.28 -24.48 0.68
CA PRO A 136 16.74 -25.80 0.94
C PRO A 136 16.52 -26.02 2.45
N SER A 137 15.49 -26.79 2.79
CA SER A 137 15.13 -27.03 4.18
C SER A 137 16.32 -27.65 4.97
N GLY A 138 16.68 -27.01 6.09
CA GLY A 138 17.75 -27.44 6.97
C GLY A 138 19.15 -26.94 6.63
N GLU A 139 19.32 -26.13 5.58
CA GLU A 139 20.63 -25.54 5.25
C GLU A 139 20.92 -24.21 5.98
N PHE A 140 19.90 -23.55 6.53
CA PHE A 140 20.11 -22.32 7.31
C PHE A 140 20.68 -22.70 8.69
N VAL A 141 21.82 -22.10 9.02
CA VAL A 141 22.42 -22.22 10.37
C VAL A 141 21.82 -21.13 11.26
N ASP A 142 21.16 -21.55 12.31
CA ASP A 142 20.57 -20.66 13.32
C ASP A 142 21.65 -20.02 14.21
N ASN A 143 21.31 -18.86 14.82
CA ASN A 143 22.24 -18.07 15.61
C ASN A 143 21.57 -17.53 16.87
N ASP A 144 22.33 -17.56 17.97
CA ASP A 144 21.94 -16.90 19.21
C ASP A 144 22.31 -15.42 19.20
N THR A 145 21.51 -14.60 19.87
CA THR A 145 21.79 -13.18 20.10
C THR A 145 21.42 -12.82 21.51
N TYR A 146 22.33 -12.11 22.19
CA TYR A 146 22.04 -11.54 23.51
C TYR A 146 22.57 -10.11 23.59
N LEU A 147 21.67 -9.16 23.85
CA LEU A 147 21.97 -7.75 24.11
C LEU A 147 21.19 -7.30 25.34
N ASP A 148 21.79 -6.46 26.16
CA ASP A 148 21.16 -5.81 27.31
C ASP A 148 21.57 -4.34 27.39
N LYS A 149 21.05 -3.61 28.38
CA LYS A 149 21.37 -2.18 28.57
C LYS A 149 22.59 -1.95 29.48
N GLU A 150 23.24 -3.00 29.94
CA GLU A 150 24.33 -2.93 30.90
C GLU A 150 25.65 -3.41 30.26
N ASP A 151 25.99 -4.68 30.43
CA ASP A 151 27.30 -5.21 30.04
C ASP A 151 27.38 -5.60 28.56
N ASN A 152 26.24 -5.93 27.93
CA ASN A 152 26.18 -6.42 26.55
C ASN A 152 25.39 -5.49 25.62
N ARG A 153 25.52 -4.17 25.80
CA ARG A 153 24.80 -3.20 24.95
C ARG A 153 25.38 -3.05 23.54
N PHE A 154 26.59 -3.51 23.33
CA PHE A 154 27.31 -3.36 22.07
C PHE A 154 27.99 -4.66 21.67
N SER A 155 27.83 -5.07 20.41
CA SER A 155 28.42 -6.28 19.86
C SER A 155 29.21 -5.99 18.59
N ILE A 156 30.48 -6.39 18.55
CA ILE A 156 31.33 -6.30 17.35
C ILE A 156 31.33 -7.65 16.66
N ILE A 157 30.80 -7.68 15.44
CA ILE A 157 30.70 -8.91 14.64
C ILE A 157 31.81 -8.91 13.58
N THR A 158 32.73 -9.83 13.69
CA THR A 158 33.86 -9.99 12.78
C THR A 158 33.78 -11.32 12.02
N GLY A 159 34.48 -11.43 10.91
CA GLY A 159 34.55 -12.65 10.11
C GLY A 159 34.80 -12.36 8.62
N PRO A 160 35.08 -13.39 7.82
CA PRO A 160 35.35 -13.24 6.40
C PRO A 160 34.13 -12.71 5.64
N ASN A 161 34.36 -12.19 4.43
CA ASN A 161 33.26 -11.83 3.55
C ASN A 161 32.45 -13.07 3.16
N MET A 162 31.15 -12.89 2.94
CA MET A 162 30.19 -13.99 2.65
C MET A 162 29.98 -15.00 3.81
N ALA A 163 30.47 -14.72 5.02
CA ALA A 163 30.24 -15.57 6.19
C ALA A 163 28.88 -15.35 6.88
N GLY A 164 28.01 -14.54 6.31
CA GLY A 164 26.66 -14.32 6.86
C GLY A 164 26.55 -13.19 7.89
N LYS A 165 27.58 -12.35 8.10
CA LYS A 165 27.55 -11.23 9.06
C LYS A 165 26.34 -10.31 8.87
N SER A 166 26.15 -9.77 7.66
CA SER A 166 25.03 -8.89 7.33
C SER A 166 23.68 -9.59 7.44
N THR A 167 23.63 -10.89 7.11
CA THR A 167 22.44 -11.74 7.28
C THR A 167 22.06 -11.85 8.75
N TYR A 168 23.03 -12.12 9.61
CA TYR A 168 22.83 -12.20 11.06
C TYR A 168 22.30 -10.89 11.64
N MET A 169 22.90 -9.75 11.29
CA MET A 169 22.44 -8.44 11.76
C MET A 169 21.02 -8.11 11.31
N ARG A 170 20.71 -8.37 10.02
CA ARG A 170 19.34 -8.19 9.48
C ARG A 170 18.33 -9.10 10.16
N GLN A 171 18.72 -10.34 10.47
CA GLN A 171 17.90 -11.29 11.21
C GLN A 171 17.45 -10.71 12.55
N VAL A 172 18.37 -10.15 13.33
CA VAL A 172 18.05 -9.54 14.64
C VAL A 172 17.05 -8.39 14.50
N ALA A 173 17.26 -7.49 13.52
CA ALA A 173 16.34 -6.40 13.24
C ALA A 173 14.94 -6.91 12.84
N LEU A 174 14.87 -7.90 11.95
CA LEU A 174 13.60 -8.45 11.47
C LEU A 174 12.84 -9.19 12.57
N ILE A 175 13.53 -9.99 13.38
CA ILE A 175 12.92 -10.68 14.54
C ILE A 175 12.33 -9.65 15.52
N THR A 176 13.08 -8.60 15.83
CA THR A 176 12.61 -7.53 16.73
C THR A 176 11.40 -6.81 16.15
N LEU A 177 11.42 -6.46 14.86
CA LEU A 177 10.31 -5.83 14.17
C LEU A 177 9.07 -6.72 14.14
N MET A 178 9.22 -7.99 13.78
CA MET A 178 8.13 -8.96 13.73
C MET A 178 7.45 -9.13 15.09
N ALA A 179 8.24 -9.26 16.15
CA ALA A 179 7.72 -9.35 17.52
C ALA A 179 6.91 -8.12 17.92
N GLN A 180 7.38 -6.93 17.62
CA GLN A 180 6.67 -5.68 17.94
C GLN A 180 5.43 -5.46 17.07
N CYS A 181 5.35 -6.06 15.90
CA CYS A 181 4.14 -6.12 15.09
C CYS A 181 3.11 -7.15 15.60
N GLY A 182 3.43 -7.94 16.62
CA GLY A 182 2.55 -8.97 17.18
C GLY A 182 2.62 -10.31 16.45
N SER A 183 3.63 -10.53 15.59
CA SER A 183 3.86 -11.79 14.91
C SER A 183 4.69 -12.74 15.77
N PHE A 184 4.55 -14.05 15.55
CA PHE A 184 5.55 -15.05 15.98
C PHE A 184 6.83 -14.83 15.18
N VAL A 185 7.96 -15.32 15.73
CA VAL A 185 9.30 -15.02 15.20
C VAL A 185 10.09 -16.30 14.87
N PRO A 186 10.96 -16.25 13.85
CA PRO A 186 11.80 -17.36 13.44
C PRO A 186 12.94 -17.63 14.44
N ALA A 187 12.60 -18.22 15.57
CA ALA A 187 13.52 -18.58 16.63
C ALA A 187 13.01 -19.79 17.41
N THR A 188 13.86 -20.43 18.21
CA THR A 188 13.45 -21.45 19.19
C THR A 188 12.94 -20.82 20.48
N PHE A 189 13.50 -19.66 20.85
CA PHE A 189 13.07 -18.83 21.96
C PHE A 189 13.41 -17.37 21.63
N ALA A 190 12.53 -16.43 22.03
CA ALA A 190 12.81 -15.00 21.93
C ALA A 190 12.19 -14.24 23.10
N ARG A 191 13.00 -13.42 23.78
CA ARG A 191 12.57 -12.39 24.73
C ARG A 191 13.11 -11.06 24.25
N LEU A 192 12.19 -10.12 23.99
CA LEU A 192 12.52 -8.89 23.30
C LEU A 192 11.97 -7.69 24.07
N GLY A 193 12.88 -6.87 24.58
CA GLY A 193 12.53 -5.56 25.10
C GLY A 193 11.98 -4.65 23.99
N VAL A 194 10.97 -3.84 24.32
CA VAL A 194 10.43 -2.89 23.36
C VAL A 194 11.50 -1.86 22.95
N VAL A 195 11.73 -1.73 21.67
CA VAL A 195 12.59 -0.70 21.07
C VAL A 195 11.74 0.37 20.43
N ASP A 196 12.15 1.63 20.56
CA ASP A 196 11.43 2.76 19.99
C ASP A 196 11.72 2.98 18.50
N LYS A 197 12.95 2.67 18.07
CA LYS A 197 13.39 2.77 16.69
C LYS A 197 14.35 1.64 16.34
N ILE A 198 14.34 1.23 15.08
CA ILE A 198 15.33 0.30 14.51
C ILE A 198 16.06 1.05 13.40
N PHE A 199 17.34 1.31 13.60
CA PHE A 199 18.19 1.91 12.58
C PHE A 199 19.06 0.86 11.93
N THR A 200 19.11 0.85 10.62
CA THR A 200 19.97 -0.05 9.86
C THR A 200 20.79 0.75 8.86
N ARG A 201 22.12 0.66 8.96
CA ARG A 201 23.03 1.09 7.92
C ARG A 201 23.71 -0.15 7.35
N ILE A 202 23.26 -0.59 6.21
CA ILE A 202 23.73 -1.79 5.52
C ILE A 202 24.21 -1.35 4.15
N GLY A 203 25.45 -1.68 3.79
CA GLY A 203 26.19 -1.22 2.61
C GLY A 203 25.34 -0.66 1.46
N ALA A 204 25.71 0.50 0.91
CA ALA A 204 24.96 1.14 -0.15
C ALA A 204 24.91 0.26 -1.39
N SER A 205 23.73 0.04 -1.94
CA SER A 205 23.61 -0.20 -3.37
C SER A 205 24.10 1.07 -4.07
N ASP A 206 25.04 0.96 -5.01
CA ASP A 206 25.52 2.07 -5.83
C ASP A 206 24.35 2.69 -6.61
N ASP A 207 23.62 3.58 -5.96
CA ASP A 207 22.63 4.40 -6.65
C ASP A 207 23.33 5.61 -7.26
N LEU A 208 23.93 5.39 -8.42
CA LEU A 208 24.64 6.39 -9.23
C LEU A 208 23.72 7.50 -9.75
N SER A 209 22.42 7.40 -9.53
CA SER A 209 21.41 8.31 -10.11
C SER A 209 21.44 9.72 -9.50
N MET A 210 21.95 9.87 -8.27
CA MET A 210 21.95 11.16 -7.53
C MET A 210 23.29 11.90 -7.57
N GLY A 211 24.36 11.37 -8.19
CA GLY A 211 25.65 12.04 -8.32
C GLY A 211 26.37 12.35 -7.00
N GLN A 212 25.90 11.81 -5.87
CA GLN A 212 26.52 11.98 -4.56
C GLN A 212 27.56 10.88 -4.32
N SER A 213 28.66 11.23 -3.67
CA SER A 213 29.66 10.26 -3.22
C SER A 213 29.02 9.28 -2.23
N THR A 214 29.22 7.97 -2.45
CA THR A 214 28.75 6.91 -1.53
C THR A 214 29.18 7.16 -0.09
N PHE A 215 30.38 7.71 0.10
CA PHE A 215 30.88 8.12 1.42
C PHE A 215 30.07 9.25 2.04
N MET A 216 29.63 10.25 1.26
CA MET A 216 28.81 11.35 1.78
C MET A 216 27.44 10.86 2.24
N VAL A 217 26.81 9.99 1.44
CA VAL A 217 25.53 9.36 1.80
C VAL A 217 25.68 8.56 3.10
N GLU A 218 26.73 7.75 3.21
CA GLU A 218 27.05 6.99 4.41
C GLU A 218 27.19 7.89 5.63
N MET A 219 27.93 8.96 5.53
CA MET A 219 28.13 9.90 6.66
C MET A 219 26.84 10.61 7.06
N MET A 220 25.98 10.96 6.11
CA MET A 220 24.68 11.56 6.41
C MET A 220 23.76 10.57 7.14
N GLU A 221 23.72 9.30 6.72
CA GLU A 221 22.94 8.27 7.39
C GLU A 221 23.42 8.03 8.83
N VAL A 222 24.73 7.88 9.01
CA VAL A 222 25.34 7.73 10.34
C VAL A 222 25.06 8.95 11.21
N ALA A 223 25.19 10.17 10.70
CA ALA A 223 24.88 11.39 11.44
C ALA A 223 23.40 11.44 11.87
N THR A 224 22.49 11.00 11.00
CA THR A 224 21.07 10.91 11.34
C THR A 224 20.81 9.89 12.45
N ILE A 225 21.43 8.71 12.37
CA ILE A 225 21.34 7.70 13.42
C ILE A 225 21.82 8.25 14.76
N LEU A 226 23.01 8.83 14.79
CA LEU A 226 23.59 9.39 16.02
C LEU A 226 22.77 10.53 16.62
N LYS A 227 22.04 11.29 15.79
CA LYS A 227 21.17 12.38 16.24
C LYS A 227 19.84 11.89 16.79
N GLU A 228 19.29 10.82 16.22
CA GLU A 228 17.91 10.39 16.47
C GLU A 228 17.80 9.13 17.33
N ALA A 229 18.88 8.37 17.49
CA ALA A 229 18.87 7.18 18.32
C ALA A 229 18.73 7.57 19.80
N THR A 230 18.06 6.71 20.54
CA THR A 230 17.84 6.82 21.98
C THR A 230 18.41 5.59 22.69
N GLN A 231 18.40 5.59 24.03
CA GLN A 231 18.79 4.44 24.85
C GLN A 231 17.94 3.17 24.61
N ASN A 232 16.80 3.32 23.91
CA ASN A 232 15.89 2.22 23.61
C ASN A 232 15.91 1.86 22.12
N SER A 233 16.82 2.42 21.32
CA SER A 233 16.90 2.14 19.90
C SER A 233 17.81 0.94 19.62
N LEU A 234 17.41 0.09 18.66
CA LEU A 234 18.27 -0.94 18.09
C LEU A 234 19.02 -0.36 16.89
N VAL A 235 20.34 -0.32 16.97
CA VAL A 235 21.20 0.23 15.90
C VAL A 235 22.02 -0.89 15.27
N ILE A 236 21.97 -1.03 13.96
CA ILE A 236 22.70 -2.00 13.17
C ILE A 236 23.55 -1.26 12.15
N LEU A 237 24.86 -1.41 12.26
CA LEU A 237 25.84 -0.73 11.42
C LEU A 237 26.73 -1.76 10.72
N ASP A 238 26.64 -1.83 9.40
CA ASP A 238 27.43 -2.74 8.59
C ASP A 238 28.45 -1.95 7.76
N GLU A 239 29.73 -2.30 7.90
CA GLU A 239 30.85 -1.78 7.10
C GLU A 239 31.00 -0.24 7.13
N ILE A 240 31.04 0.39 8.28
CA ILE A 240 31.25 1.85 8.41
C ILE A 240 32.67 2.26 7.96
N GLY A 241 32.77 3.36 7.22
CA GLY A 241 34.04 3.96 6.80
C GLY A 241 34.68 3.27 5.60
N ARG A 242 33.94 2.43 4.86
CA ARG A 242 34.47 1.72 3.69
C ARG A 242 34.75 2.66 2.48
N GLY A 243 34.06 3.78 2.40
CA GLY A 243 34.16 4.74 1.29
C GLY A 243 35.36 5.70 1.36
N THR A 244 36.27 5.54 2.35
CA THR A 244 37.43 6.43 2.55
C THR A 244 38.72 5.66 2.79
N SER A 245 39.83 6.37 3.12
CA SER A 245 41.11 5.74 3.45
C SER A 245 40.98 4.85 4.69
N THR A 246 41.82 3.82 4.80
CA THR A 246 41.77 2.85 5.92
C THR A 246 41.87 3.55 7.30
N TYR A 247 42.73 4.55 7.43
CA TYR A 247 42.90 5.26 8.70
C TYR A 247 41.73 6.18 9.03
N ASP A 248 41.19 6.90 8.06
CA ASP A 248 40.04 7.75 8.24
C ASP A 248 38.79 6.90 8.55
N GLY A 249 38.58 5.81 7.80
CA GLY A 249 37.49 4.88 8.04
C GLY A 249 37.55 4.26 9.45
N LEU A 250 38.73 3.84 9.92
CA LEU A 250 38.91 3.33 11.28
C LEU A 250 38.61 4.39 12.33
N SER A 251 39.07 5.63 12.13
CA SER A 251 38.84 6.74 13.05
C SER A 251 37.34 7.08 13.16
N ILE A 252 36.63 7.08 12.05
CA ILE A 252 35.18 7.31 12.02
C ILE A 252 34.44 6.16 12.72
N ALA A 253 34.75 4.91 12.39
CA ALA A 253 34.13 3.74 13.02
C ALA A 253 34.36 3.71 14.54
N TRP A 254 35.55 4.06 14.99
CA TRP A 254 35.87 4.18 16.40
C TRP A 254 35.07 5.28 17.10
N ALA A 255 35.02 6.48 16.52
CA ALA A 255 34.25 7.59 17.07
C ALA A 255 32.75 7.28 17.15
N VAL A 256 32.18 6.61 16.15
CA VAL A 256 30.77 6.19 16.14
C VAL A 256 30.52 5.14 17.22
N ALA A 257 31.43 4.17 17.40
CA ALA A 257 31.33 3.15 18.44
C ALA A 257 31.39 3.77 19.84
N GLU A 258 32.36 4.66 20.11
CA GLU A 258 32.46 5.36 21.39
C GLU A 258 31.22 6.21 21.68
N LEU A 259 30.73 6.96 20.70
CA LEU A 259 29.54 7.80 20.87
C LEU A 259 28.31 6.97 21.19
N SER A 260 28.12 5.84 20.52
CA SER A 260 27.00 4.93 20.79
C SER A 260 27.07 4.27 22.16
N LEU A 261 28.27 4.00 22.68
CA LEU A 261 28.45 3.45 24.03
C LEU A 261 28.17 4.47 25.15
N ILE A 262 28.38 5.75 24.88
CA ILE A 262 28.31 6.81 25.93
C ILE A 262 26.97 7.56 25.90
N HIS A 263 26.35 7.74 24.72
CA HIS A 263 25.22 8.64 24.49
C HIS A 263 23.94 7.97 24.02
N ILE A 264 23.98 6.73 23.58
CA ILE A 264 22.83 5.94 23.15
C ILE A 264 22.70 4.73 24.10
#